data_35a620ef5944f201195a241cf6611720
#
_entry.id   35a620ef5944f201195a241cf6611720
#
_cell.length_a   1.000
_cell.length_b   1.000
_cell.length_c   1.000
_cell.angle_alpha   90.00
_cell.angle_beta   90.00
_cell.angle_gamma   90.00
#
_symmetry.space_group_name_H-M   'P 1'
#
loop_
_entity.id
_entity.type
_entity.pdbx_description
1 polymer ?
#
loop_
_entity_poly.entity_id
_entity_poly.type
_entity_poly.pdbx_seq_one_letter_code
_entity_poly.pdbx_strand_id
1 'polypeptide(L)'
;MSIKNVVIGLLCGSAALWAANGYAAEGAAPEGTALYSEKGDQTCLKCHDEAPYNAIMKTPHAVKGDARTPAATHGCESCHGPSAAHASNRPPKGQKRTPPGVVFSGPDASPAEARAEVCVGCHRGGQRMKWVGSQHEANNVACNACHTVHAEKDPVLVKTTQPEVCFTCHAKERADSFQYSHHPVREGKVSCADCHNVHGSPGPKLVKGFTINATCYTCHAEKRGPYIFEHQPVRENCDNCHAPHGSPQAALLTERQPFLCSSCHSASDNSNQSGGWFGGKSSLAGGHTQSYYLTNRSCLNCHSNIHGSNSPAGEAFLR
;
A
#
# COMPACT_ATOMS: atom_id res chain seq x y z
N MET A 1 -7.45 -55.51 -54.78
CA MET A 1 -6.53 -54.79 -55.69
C MET A 1 -6.15 -53.52 -54.98
N SER A 2 -5.08 -53.52 -54.26
CA SER A 2 -3.69 -53.11 -54.53
C SER A 2 -3.60 -51.79 -55.25
N ILE A 3 -3.02 -50.79 -54.57
CA ILE A 3 -1.70 -50.18 -54.86
C ILE A 3 -1.33 -49.24 -53.75
N LYS A 4 -0.15 -49.48 -53.21
CA LYS A 4 0.62 -48.61 -52.29
C LYS A 4 1.20 -47.41 -53.05
N ASN A 5 1.21 -46.24 -52.50
CA ASN A 5 2.20 -45.23 -52.85
C ASN A 5 2.72 -44.57 -51.58
N VAL A 6 3.99 -44.80 -51.35
CA VAL A 6 4.88 -44.15 -50.38
C VAL A 6 5.28 -42.85 -50.99
N VAL A 7 5.11 -41.76 -50.27
CA VAL A 7 5.76 -40.48 -50.58
C VAL A 7 6.60 -40.08 -49.37
N ILE A 8 7.90 -40.11 -49.59
CA ILE A 8 8.95 -39.58 -48.70
C ILE A 8 8.93 -38.07 -48.86
N GLY A 9 8.59 -37.37 -47.80
CA GLY A 9 8.66 -35.92 -47.74
C GLY A 9 9.81 -35.46 -46.84
N LEU A 10 10.73 -34.70 -47.42
CA LEU A 10 11.92 -34.11 -46.82
C LEU A 10 11.58 -33.28 -45.60
N LEU A 11 12.25 -33.55 -44.50
CA LEU A 11 12.38 -32.67 -43.34
C LEU A 11 13.38 -31.54 -43.64
N CYS A 12 12.88 -30.34 -43.93
CA CYS A 12 13.69 -29.12 -43.86
C CYS A 12 13.64 -28.58 -42.42
N GLY A 13 14.70 -28.83 -41.68
CA GLY A 13 14.92 -28.22 -40.37
C GLY A 13 15.31 -26.77 -40.52
N SER A 14 14.44 -25.86 -40.15
CA SER A 14 14.76 -24.46 -39.93
C SER A 14 15.16 -24.27 -38.47
N ALA A 15 16.47 -24.26 -38.21
CA ALA A 15 17.05 -23.85 -36.96
C ALA A 15 16.85 -22.32 -36.84
N ALA A 16 15.87 -21.88 -36.07
CA ALA A 16 15.74 -20.49 -35.67
C ALA A 16 16.82 -20.20 -34.61
N LEU A 17 17.86 -19.49 -35.04
CA LEU A 17 18.84 -18.86 -34.14
C LEU A 17 18.13 -17.74 -33.36
N TRP A 18 17.79 -18.00 -32.13
CA TRP A 18 17.45 -16.96 -31.18
C TRP A 18 18.73 -16.23 -30.79
N ALA A 19 18.94 -15.05 -31.39
CA ALA A 19 19.92 -14.09 -30.91
C ALA A 19 19.42 -13.58 -29.56
N ALA A 20 20.01 -14.06 -28.48
CA ALA A 20 19.90 -13.45 -27.17
C ALA A 20 20.56 -12.07 -27.24
N ASN A 21 19.80 -11.03 -27.42
CA ASN A 21 20.25 -9.68 -27.14
C ASN A 21 20.48 -9.55 -25.64
N GLY A 22 21.72 -9.84 -25.23
CA GLY A 22 22.22 -9.44 -23.93
C GLY A 22 22.23 -7.91 -23.88
N TYR A 23 21.31 -7.32 -23.14
CA TYR A 23 21.48 -5.94 -22.68
C TYR A 23 22.66 -5.96 -21.70
N ALA A 24 23.84 -5.67 -22.21
CA ALA A 24 24.96 -5.28 -21.39
C ALA A 24 24.58 -3.96 -20.72
N ALA A 25 24.44 -3.98 -19.41
CA ALA A 25 24.38 -2.76 -18.63
C ALA A 25 25.75 -2.08 -18.75
N GLU A 26 25.88 -1.13 -19.66
CA GLU A 26 27.02 -0.20 -19.69
C GLU A 26 26.90 0.72 -18.49
N GLY A 27 27.81 0.58 -17.54
CA GLY A 27 27.88 1.44 -16.37
C GLY A 27 28.57 0.84 -15.17
N ALA A 28 29.33 -0.24 -15.33
CA ALA A 28 30.26 -0.67 -14.29
C ALA A 28 31.40 0.34 -14.20
N ALA A 29 31.43 1.10 -13.10
CA ALA A 29 32.62 1.86 -12.73
C ALA A 29 33.83 0.91 -12.65
N PRO A 30 35.06 1.39 -12.96
CA PRO A 30 36.24 0.56 -12.93
C PRO A 30 36.36 -0.08 -11.54
N GLU A 31 36.62 -1.39 -11.51
CA GLU A 31 36.90 -2.20 -10.33
C GLU A 31 38.21 -1.76 -9.64
N GLY A 32 38.16 -0.63 -8.95
CA GLY A 32 38.97 -0.42 -7.80
C GLY A 32 38.23 -1.04 -6.64
N THR A 33 38.80 -2.06 -6.00
CA THR A 33 38.21 -2.68 -4.81
C THR A 33 37.84 -1.61 -3.81
N ALA A 34 36.54 -1.34 -3.72
CA ALA A 34 36.01 -0.37 -2.76
C ALA A 34 36.31 -0.88 -1.36
N LEU A 35 37.20 -0.19 -0.65
CA LEU A 35 37.70 -0.61 0.64
C LEU A 35 36.85 -0.06 1.77
N TYR A 36 36.63 -0.89 2.79
CA TYR A 36 36.10 -0.48 4.06
C TYR A 36 37.10 0.34 4.85
N SER A 37 36.64 1.25 5.70
CA SER A 37 37.50 2.04 6.57
C SER A 37 38.09 1.16 7.70
N GLU A 38 39.38 1.30 7.99
CA GLU A 38 40.08 0.43 8.94
C GLU A 38 39.50 0.44 10.37
N LYS A 39 38.96 1.58 10.82
CA LYS A 39 38.44 1.75 12.18
C LYS A 39 36.92 1.74 12.25
N GLY A 40 36.23 1.32 11.15
CA GLY A 40 34.76 1.26 11.10
C GLY A 40 34.10 2.57 11.54
N ASP A 41 33.10 2.48 12.40
CA ASP A 41 32.32 3.62 12.90
C ASP A 41 33.17 4.77 13.47
N GLN A 42 34.25 4.46 14.14
CA GLN A 42 35.17 5.47 14.73
C GLN A 42 35.80 6.37 13.67
N THR A 43 35.92 5.90 12.44
CA THR A 43 36.38 6.75 11.32
C THR A 43 35.31 7.76 10.92
N CYS A 44 34.08 7.33 10.83
CA CYS A 44 32.94 8.15 10.43
C CYS A 44 32.59 9.20 11.49
N LEU A 45 32.57 8.79 12.76
CA LEU A 45 32.20 9.64 13.89
C LEU A 45 33.20 10.76 14.19
N LYS A 46 34.36 10.81 13.56
CA LYS A 46 35.27 11.97 13.65
C LYS A 46 34.69 13.23 12.99
N CYS A 47 33.73 13.06 12.09
CA CYS A 47 33.09 14.17 11.36
C CYS A 47 31.57 14.13 11.47
N HIS A 48 30.99 12.97 11.80
CA HIS A 48 29.54 12.73 11.89
C HIS A 48 29.15 12.40 13.34
N ASP A 49 29.64 13.18 14.32
CA ASP A 49 29.41 13.00 15.75
C ASP A 49 28.19 13.74 16.29
N GLU A 50 27.56 14.57 15.46
CA GLU A 50 26.37 15.32 15.82
C GLU A 50 25.06 14.68 15.29
N ALA A 51 23.94 15.13 15.84
CA ALA A 51 22.63 14.77 15.32
C ALA A 51 22.43 15.31 13.89
N PRO A 52 21.72 14.57 13.01
CA PRO A 52 21.07 13.28 13.27
C PRO A 52 22.01 12.06 13.14
N TYR A 53 23.25 12.22 12.69
CA TYR A 53 24.12 11.12 12.29
C TYR A 53 24.41 10.15 13.43
N ASN A 54 24.72 10.67 14.63
CA ASN A 54 25.02 9.84 15.79
C ASN A 54 23.79 9.23 16.47
N ALA A 55 22.57 9.64 16.11
CA ALA A 55 21.34 9.12 16.73
C ALA A 55 21.13 7.62 16.46
N ILE A 56 21.70 7.07 15.38
CA ILE A 56 21.68 5.63 15.10
C ILE A 56 22.31 4.82 16.26
N MET A 57 23.26 5.38 16.98
CA MET A 57 23.93 4.71 18.11
C MET A 57 22.96 4.37 19.27
N LYS A 58 21.77 4.95 19.28
CA LYS A 58 20.70 4.66 20.25
C LYS A 58 19.64 3.69 19.71
N THR A 59 19.85 3.15 18.53
CA THR A 59 18.89 2.25 17.85
C THR A 59 19.34 0.79 17.95
N PRO A 60 18.46 -0.19 17.68
CA PRO A 60 18.83 -1.59 17.59
C PRO A 60 19.95 -1.90 16.59
N HIS A 61 20.14 -1.05 15.56
CA HIS A 61 21.20 -1.22 14.58
C HIS A 61 22.62 -1.06 15.17
N ALA A 62 22.77 -0.40 16.31
CA ALA A 62 24.03 -0.15 16.99
C ALA A 62 24.43 -1.20 18.03
N VAL A 63 23.70 -2.28 18.17
CA VAL A 63 23.95 -3.33 19.18
C VAL A 63 25.11 -4.23 18.72
N LYS A 64 26.32 -3.95 19.18
CA LYS A 64 27.53 -4.71 18.78
C LYS A 64 27.54 -6.17 19.22
N GLY A 65 26.81 -6.52 20.26
CA GLY A 65 26.71 -7.89 20.78
C GLY A 65 25.80 -8.80 19.98
N ASP A 66 25.06 -8.31 19.01
CA ASP A 66 24.21 -9.10 18.15
C ASP A 66 24.79 -9.14 16.72
N ALA A 67 25.28 -10.31 16.31
CA ALA A 67 25.89 -10.52 15.00
C ALA A 67 24.99 -10.21 13.80
N ARG A 68 23.71 -10.03 14.01
CA ARG A 68 22.73 -9.66 12.96
C ARG A 68 22.68 -8.18 12.68
N THR A 69 23.28 -7.34 13.51
CA THR A 69 23.21 -5.89 13.39
C THR A 69 24.33 -5.32 12.53
N PRO A 70 24.09 -4.16 11.91
CA PRO A 70 25.13 -3.41 11.20
C PRO A 70 26.38 -3.16 12.07
N ALA A 71 26.20 -2.79 13.34
CA ALA A 71 27.31 -2.49 14.25
C ALA A 71 28.23 -3.68 14.55
N ALA A 72 27.75 -4.90 14.41
CA ALA A 72 28.54 -6.12 14.58
C ALA A 72 29.32 -6.52 13.31
N THR A 73 29.03 -5.87 12.17
CA THR A 73 29.68 -6.15 10.87
C THR A 73 30.58 -4.97 10.47
N HIS A 74 30.10 -4.09 9.60
CA HIS A 74 30.85 -2.95 9.11
C HIS A 74 30.34 -1.60 9.65
N GLY A 75 29.46 -1.62 10.63
CA GLY A 75 28.91 -0.42 11.25
C GLY A 75 28.18 0.49 10.25
N CYS A 76 28.57 1.76 10.18
CA CYS A 76 28.00 2.71 9.23
C CYS A 76 28.09 2.22 7.79
N GLU A 77 29.18 1.56 7.43
CA GLU A 77 29.45 1.06 6.08
C GLU A 77 28.62 -0.19 5.73
N SER A 78 27.96 -0.83 6.70
CA SER A 78 26.95 -1.87 6.40
C SER A 78 25.76 -1.34 5.60
N CYS A 79 25.47 -0.04 5.75
CA CYS A 79 24.41 0.64 5.03
C CYS A 79 24.95 1.57 3.94
N HIS A 80 26.01 2.31 4.23
CA HIS A 80 26.60 3.29 3.32
C HIS A 80 27.61 2.69 2.33
N GLY A 81 27.87 1.37 2.41
CA GLY A 81 28.85 0.68 1.58
C GLY A 81 30.30 1.06 1.92
N PRO A 82 31.28 0.41 1.28
CA PRO A 82 32.70 0.69 1.47
C PRO A 82 33.01 2.17 1.19
N SER A 83 33.56 2.88 2.15
CA SER A 83 33.65 4.35 2.14
C SER A 83 35.03 4.88 2.57
N ALA A 84 36.08 4.05 2.50
CA ALA A 84 37.46 4.47 2.84
C ALA A 84 37.90 5.70 2.03
N ALA A 85 37.56 5.74 0.75
CA ALA A 85 37.85 6.89 -0.13
C ALA A 85 37.14 8.16 0.34
N HIS A 86 35.86 8.06 0.78
CA HIS A 86 35.13 9.17 1.38
C HIS A 86 35.83 9.67 2.66
N ALA A 87 36.25 8.75 3.51
CA ALA A 87 36.87 9.08 4.80
C ALA A 87 38.24 9.73 4.65
N SER A 88 39.06 9.29 3.69
CA SER A 88 40.41 9.79 3.47
C SER A 88 40.50 11.02 2.57
N ASN A 89 39.59 11.17 1.62
CA ASN A 89 39.61 12.29 0.67
C ASN A 89 39.20 13.61 1.34
N ARG A 90 40.14 14.57 1.35
CA ARG A 90 39.91 15.94 1.82
C ARG A 90 40.21 16.91 0.68
N PRO A 91 39.26 17.10 -0.24
CA PRO A 91 39.49 17.97 -1.39
C PRO A 91 39.70 19.43 -0.96
N PRO A 92 40.38 20.23 -1.77
CA PRO A 92 40.46 21.67 -1.56
C PRO A 92 39.07 22.32 -1.46
N LYS A 93 39.04 23.48 -0.81
CA LYS A 93 37.80 24.26 -0.64
C LYS A 93 37.12 24.50 -2.00
N GLY A 94 35.84 24.17 -2.10
CA GLY A 94 35.03 24.31 -3.32
C GLY A 94 34.97 23.08 -4.23
N GLN A 95 35.73 22.03 -3.93
CA GLN A 95 35.59 20.73 -4.63
C GLN A 95 34.70 19.77 -3.82
N LYS A 96 33.91 18.96 -4.55
CA LYS A 96 33.09 17.94 -3.91
C LYS A 96 33.96 16.81 -3.36
N ARG A 97 33.62 16.35 -2.16
CA ARG A 97 34.20 15.15 -1.57
C ARG A 97 33.68 13.92 -2.30
N THR A 98 34.51 12.89 -2.46
CA THR A 98 34.06 11.58 -2.92
C THR A 98 32.89 11.11 -2.04
N PRO A 99 31.74 10.75 -2.60
CA PRO A 99 30.61 10.26 -1.79
C PRO A 99 30.91 8.89 -1.17
N PRO A 100 30.17 8.46 -0.14
CA PRO A 100 30.17 7.08 0.31
C PRO A 100 29.60 6.15 -0.77
N GLY A 101 29.78 4.84 -0.62
CA GLY A 101 29.34 3.85 -1.62
C GLY A 101 27.83 3.90 -1.90
N VAL A 102 27.00 4.20 -0.87
CA VAL A 102 25.56 4.42 -1.01
C VAL A 102 25.17 5.74 -0.33
N VAL A 103 24.56 6.62 -1.11
CA VAL A 103 24.04 7.92 -0.66
C VAL A 103 22.52 7.85 -0.57
N PHE A 104 21.95 8.12 0.61
CA PHE A 104 20.51 7.95 0.87
C PHE A 104 19.67 9.19 0.57
N SER A 105 20.27 10.37 0.48
CA SER A 105 19.52 11.63 0.30
C SER A 105 20.33 12.68 -0.45
N GLY A 106 19.65 13.73 -0.88
CA GLY A 106 20.26 14.86 -1.60
C GLY A 106 20.38 14.61 -3.11
N PRO A 107 20.99 15.59 -3.83
CA PRO A 107 21.04 15.54 -5.30
C PRO A 107 21.91 14.41 -5.86
N ASP A 108 22.83 13.89 -5.07
CA ASP A 108 23.71 12.79 -5.45
C ASP A 108 23.23 11.44 -4.87
N ALA A 109 21.94 11.33 -4.47
CA ALA A 109 21.38 10.11 -3.90
C ALA A 109 21.49 8.94 -4.89
N SER A 110 21.91 7.78 -4.37
CA SER A 110 21.96 6.52 -5.13
C SER A 110 20.56 6.13 -5.63
N PRO A 111 20.43 5.34 -6.70
CA PRO A 111 19.14 4.83 -7.18
C PRO A 111 18.31 4.22 -6.06
N ALA A 112 16.99 4.33 -6.15
CA ALA A 112 16.08 3.82 -5.12
C ALA A 112 16.26 2.32 -4.85
N GLU A 113 16.49 1.55 -5.91
CA GLU A 113 16.78 0.12 -5.84
C GLU A 113 18.02 -0.16 -4.97
N ALA A 114 19.15 0.50 -5.26
CA ALA A 114 20.40 0.32 -4.49
C ALA A 114 20.22 0.71 -3.02
N ARG A 115 19.47 1.78 -2.73
CA ARG A 115 19.15 2.19 -1.36
C ARG A 115 18.25 1.19 -0.64
N ALA A 116 17.29 0.58 -1.36
CA ALA A 116 16.39 -0.42 -0.80
C ALA A 116 17.10 -1.77 -0.58
N GLU A 117 17.96 -2.19 -1.49
CA GLU A 117 18.70 -3.44 -1.43
C GLU A 117 19.54 -3.56 -0.15
N VAL A 118 20.16 -2.47 0.27
CA VAL A 118 20.89 -2.40 1.54
C VAL A 118 20.04 -2.88 2.73
N CYS A 119 18.78 -2.43 2.78
CA CYS A 119 17.87 -2.78 3.86
C CYS A 119 17.32 -4.21 3.70
N VAL A 120 16.92 -4.55 2.48
CA VAL A 120 16.37 -5.88 2.13
C VAL A 120 17.41 -6.98 2.34
N GLY A 121 18.69 -6.68 2.27
CA GLY A 121 19.77 -7.60 2.61
C GLY A 121 19.56 -8.32 3.95
N CYS A 122 19.00 -7.62 4.94
CA CYS A 122 18.68 -8.16 6.27
C CYS A 122 17.15 -8.24 6.50
N HIS A 123 16.38 -7.28 6.02
CA HIS A 123 14.94 -7.15 6.30
C HIS A 123 14.06 -7.84 5.25
N ARG A 124 14.15 -9.17 5.10
CA ARG A 124 13.42 -9.98 4.09
C ARG A 124 12.11 -10.59 4.59
N GLY A 125 11.92 -10.71 5.89
CA GLY A 125 10.85 -11.50 6.49
C GLY A 125 9.60 -10.72 6.88
N GLY A 126 8.56 -11.46 7.26
CA GLY A 126 7.30 -10.92 7.78
C GLY A 126 6.56 -10.06 6.75
N GLN A 127 6.12 -8.91 7.16
CA GLN A 127 5.34 -8.00 6.30
C GLN A 127 6.12 -7.46 5.08
N ARG A 128 7.43 -7.63 5.02
CA ARG A 128 8.30 -7.16 3.94
C ARG A 128 8.54 -8.16 2.82
N MET A 129 8.09 -9.42 2.97
CA MET A 129 8.28 -10.49 1.97
C MET A 129 7.75 -10.13 0.57
N LYS A 130 6.81 -9.23 0.49
CA LYS A 130 6.19 -8.79 -0.78
C LYS A 130 6.69 -7.41 -1.23
N TRP A 131 7.85 -6.97 -0.71
CA TRP A 131 8.42 -5.68 -1.09
C TRP A 131 8.72 -5.63 -2.58
N VAL A 132 9.44 -6.63 -3.09
CA VAL A 132 9.75 -6.73 -4.52
C VAL A 132 8.44 -6.91 -5.30
N GLY A 133 8.23 -6.03 -6.27
CA GLY A 133 6.99 -5.95 -7.04
C GLY A 133 5.85 -5.19 -6.35
N SER A 134 6.09 -4.60 -5.16
CA SER A 134 5.10 -3.75 -4.51
C SER A 134 4.91 -2.42 -5.25
N GLN A 135 3.77 -1.78 -5.04
CA GLN A 135 3.47 -0.48 -5.66
C GLN A 135 4.49 0.60 -5.27
N HIS A 136 4.97 0.62 -4.03
CA HIS A 136 5.96 1.58 -3.59
C HIS A 136 7.32 1.33 -4.23
N GLU A 137 7.77 0.08 -4.27
CA GLU A 137 9.02 -0.29 -4.91
C GLU A 137 9.00 0.04 -6.41
N ALA A 138 7.93 -0.36 -7.12
CA ALA A 138 7.74 -0.08 -8.54
C ALA A 138 7.69 1.42 -8.89
N ASN A 139 7.39 2.28 -7.90
CA ASN A 139 7.42 3.74 -8.04
C ASN A 139 8.69 4.38 -7.45
N ASN A 140 9.77 3.62 -7.31
CA ASN A 140 11.08 4.11 -6.82
C ASN A 140 11.04 4.70 -5.40
N VAL A 141 10.12 4.26 -4.55
CA VAL A 141 10.08 4.64 -3.14
C VAL A 141 10.99 3.71 -2.35
N ALA A 142 12.17 4.18 -1.97
CA ALA A 142 13.09 3.39 -1.15
C ALA A 142 12.70 3.42 0.33
N CYS A 143 13.23 2.47 1.11
CA CYS A 143 12.89 2.31 2.54
C CYS A 143 13.10 3.60 3.35
N ASN A 144 14.15 4.34 3.05
CA ASN A 144 14.47 5.62 3.71
C ASN A 144 13.53 6.78 3.35
N ALA A 145 12.61 6.62 2.41
CA ALA A 145 11.57 7.61 2.15
C ALA A 145 10.54 7.67 3.29
N CYS A 146 10.37 6.56 4.01
CA CYS A 146 9.45 6.46 5.14
C CYS A 146 10.17 6.24 6.47
N HIS A 147 11.26 5.45 6.46
CA HIS A 147 12.01 5.08 7.65
C HIS A 147 13.17 6.05 7.92
N THR A 148 13.20 6.60 9.13
CA THR A 148 14.29 7.46 9.61
C THR A 148 15.21 6.66 10.52
N VAL A 149 16.19 5.96 9.91
CA VAL A 149 17.09 5.04 10.62
C VAL A 149 18.01 5.79 11.61
N HIS A 150 18.32 7.05 11.34
CA HIS A 150 19.08 7.94 12.21
C HIS A 150 18.20 8.68 13.23
N ALA A 151 17.10 8.09 13.66
CA ALA A 151 16.27 8.59 14.75
C ALA A 151 16.13 7.52 15.85
N GLU A 152 16.18 7.93 17.09
CA GLU A 152 15.99 7.04 18.24
C GLU A 152 14.61 6.35 18.19
N LYS A 153 13.61 7.08 17.73
CA LYS A 153 12.27 6.58 17.44
C LYS A 153 11.92 6.94 16.01
N ASP A 154 11.76 5.92 15.18
CA ASP A 154 11.35 6.11 13.80
C ASP A 154 9.87 6.56 13.74
N PRO A 155 9.56 7.76 13.22
CA PRO A 155 8.20 8.31 13.22
C PRO A 155 7.17 7.42 12.53
N VAL A 156 7.56 6.68 11.50
CA VAL A 156 6.63 5.78 10.78
C VAL A 156 6.23 4.57 11.60
N LEU A 157 6.99 4.19 12.62
CA LEU A 157 6.70 3.08 13.51
C LEU A 157 5.84 3.50 14.73
N VAL A 158 5.66 4.78 14.94
CA VAL A 158 4.84 5.31 16.04
C VAL A 158 3.46 5.66 15.52
N LYS A 159 2.43 5.05 16.08
CA LYS A 159 1.04 5.14 15.61
C LYS A 159 0.54 6.57 15.43
N THR A 160 0.88 7.45 16.34
CA THR A 160 0.44 8.86 16.32
C THR A 160 1.19 9.75 15.33
N THR A 161 2.40 9.38 14.93
CA THR A 161 3.22 10.15 13.99
C THR A 161 3.28 9.51 12.60
N GLN A 162 2.91 8.24 12.47
CA GLN A 162 2.90 7.51 11.19
C GLN A 162 2.10 8.23 10.10
N PRO A 163 0.88 8.75 10.36
CA PRO A 163 0.08 9.39 9.31
C PRO A 163 0.80 10.56 8.66
N GLU A 164 1.54 11.37 9.43
CA GLU A 164 2.25 12.52 8.89
C GLU A 164 3.36 12.10 7.92
N VAL A 165 4.02 10.96 8.15
CA VAL A 165 4.99 10.40 7.20
C VAL A 165 4.30 10.03 5.88
N CYS A 166 3.15 9.36 5.94
CA CYS A 166 2.39 8.96 4.76
C CYS A 166 1.85 10.17 3.98
N PHE A 167 1.38 11.18 4.70
CA PHE A 167 0.76 12.38 4.15
C PHE A 167 1.74 13.31 3.40
N THR A 168 3.04 13.09 3.50
CA THR A 168 4.02 13.80 2.67
C THR A 168 3.81 13.56 1.17
N CYS A 169 3.27 12.39 0.82
CA CYS A 169 2.97 12.01 -0.56
C CYS A 169 1.46 11.79 -0.79
N HIS A 170 0.74 11.28 0.20
CA HIS A 170 -0.69 10.97 0.13
C HIS A 170 -1.56 12.16 0.56
N ALA A 171 -1.48 13.26 -0.20
CA ALA A 171 -2.17 14.52 0.10
C ALA A 171 -3.70 14.41 0.07
N LYS A 172 -4.25 13.54 -0.81
CA LYS A 172 -5.69 13.29 -0.88
C LYS A 172 -6.19 12.62 0.39
N GLU A 173 -5.55 11.56 0.83
CA GLU A 173 -5.89 10.82 2.04
C GLU A 173 -5.75 11.69 3.29
N ARG A 174 -4.77 12.62 3.28
CA ARG A 174 -4.67 13.67 4.29
C ARG A 174 -5.91 14.55 4.30
N ALA A 175 -6.31 15.10 3.14
CA ALA A 175 -7.49 15.96 3.04
C ALA A 175 -8.76 15.24 3.47
N ASP A 176 -8.93 13.98 3.04
CA ASP A 176 -10.07 13.15 3.40
C ASP A 176 -10.14 12.93 4.92
N SER A 177 -9.01 12.76 5.61
CA SER A 177 -8.97 12.56 7.07
C SER A 177 -9.49 13.78 7.88
N PHE A 178 -9.65 14.93 7.25
CA PHE A 178 -10.25 16.14 7.86
C PHE A 178 -11.75 16.28 7.59
N GLN A 179 -12.33 15.37 6.81
CA GLN A 179 -13.77 15.38 6.55
C GLN A 179 -14.58 15.11 7.83
N TYR A 180 -15.86 15.47 7.77
CA TYR A 180 -16.80 15.31 8.90
C TYR A 180 -16.83 13.87 9.45
N SER A 181 -16.91 12.90 8.58
CA SER A 181 -16.87 11.48 8.91
C SER A 181 -15.55 10.90 8.44
N HIS A 182 -14.75 10.33 9.36
CA HIS A 182 -13.45 9.72 9.06
C HIS A 182 -13.12 8.65 10.09
N HIS A 183 -12.24 7.72 9.74
CA HIS A 183 -11.62 6.88 10.77
C HIS A 183 -10.70 7.73 11.65
N PRO A 184 -10.59 7.43 12.95
CA PRO A 184 -9.88 8.29 13.91
C PRO A 184 -8.35 8.15 13.80
N VAL A 185 -7.84 8.46 12.60
CA VAL A 185 -6.41 8.45 12.28
C VAL A 185 -5.71 9.63 12.94
N ARG A 186 -6.30 10.81 12.86
CA ARG A 186 -5.78 12.03 13.47
C ARG A 186 -5.77 11.97 14.99
N GLU A 187 -6.73 11.25 15.56
CA GLU A 187 -6.85 11.02 16.99
C GLU A 187 -5.91 9.90 17.49
N GLY A 188 -5.09 9.33 16.61
CA GLY A 188 -4.10 8.30 16.93
C GLY A 188 -4.70 6.94 17.35
N LYS A 189 -6.02 6.73 17.14
CA LYS A 189 -6.67 5.46 17.47
C LYS A 189 -6.49 4.43 16.37
N VAL A 190 -6.44 4.89 15.12
CA VAL A 190 -6.18 4.08 13.92
C VAL A 190 -4.98 4.67 13.19
N SER A 191 -4.18 3.83 12.57
CA SER A 191 -3.06 4.24 11.71
C SER A 191 -3.24 3.68 10.30
N CYS A 192 -2.50 4.22 9.34
CA CYS A 192 -2.52 3.71 7.96
C CYS A 192 -2.16 2.21 7.92
N ALA A 193 -1.19 1.81 8.75
CA ALA A 193 -0.73 0.42 8.85
C ALA A 193 -1.73 -0.52 9.53
N ASP A 194 -2.81 -0.05 10.14
CA ASP A 194 -3.84 -0.95 10.67
C ASP A 194 -4.62 -1.61 9.52
N CYS A 195 -4.79 -0.92 8.40
CA CYS A 195 -5.48 -1.41 7.21
C CYS A 195 -4.54 -1.83 6.08
N HIS A 196 -3.41 -1.13 5.89
CA HIS A 196 -2.50 -1.33 4.77
C HIS A 196 -1.19 -2.02 5.17
N ASN A 197 -0.64 -2.85 4.27
CA ASN A 197 0.74 -3.28 4.32
C ASN A 197 1.51 -2.59 3.18
N VAL A 198 2.17 -1.50 3.50
CA VAL A 198 2.89 -0.65 2.55
C VAL A 198 4.08 -1.35 1.87
N HIS A 199 4.57 -2.45 2.45
CA HIS A 199 5.65 -3.26 1.89
C HIS A 199 5.15 -4.29 0.86
N GLY A 200 3.89 -4.24 0.47
CA GLY A 200 3.24 -5.17 -0.43
C GLY A 200 2.25 -6.10 0.29
N SER A 201 1.13 -6.34 -0.33
CA SER A 201 0.07 -7.18 0.20
C SER A 201 -0.55 -8.04 -0.91
N PRO A 202 -1.27 -9.12 -0.55
CA PRO A 202 -2.03 -9.89 -1.53
C PRO A 202 -3.32 -9.19 -1.95
N GLY A 203 -3.79 -8.24 -1.17
CA GLY A 203 -5.04 -7.51 -1.41
C GLY A 203 -4.89 -6.29 -2.31
N PRO A 204 -6.00 -5.79 -2.88
CA PRO A 204 -5.98 -4.59 -3.68
C PRO A 204 -5.61 -3.37 -2.84
N LYS A 205 -5.06 -2.31 -3.47
CA LYS A 205 -4.73 -1.05 -2.79
C LYS A 205 -3.86 -1.23 -1.52
N LEU A 206 -3.03 -2.27 -1.50
CA LEU A 206 -2.17 -2.64 -0.37
C LEU A 206 -2.92 -2.95 0.95
N VAL A 207 -4.21 -3.27 0.93
CA VAL A 207 -4.90 -3.70 2.14
C VAL A 207 -4.36 -5.05 2.63
N LYS A 208 -4.32 -5.25 3.96
CA LYS A 208 -3.72 -6.46 4.58
C LYS A 208 -4.44 -7.76 4.23
N GLY A 209 -5.76 -7.71 4.13
CA GLY A 209 -6.59 -8.85 3.75
C GLY A 209 -6.52 -9.16 2.26
N PHE A 210 -6.95 -10.33 1.86
CA PHE A 210 -7.07 -10.70 0.44
C PHE A 210 -8.12 -9.85 -0.30
N THR A 211 -9.09 -9.32 0.43
CA THR A 211 -10.14 -8.42 -0.07
C THR A 211 -10.24 -7.20 0.85
N ILE A 212 -10.89 -6.14 0.35
CA ILE A 212 -11.23 -4.96 1.16
C ILE A 212 -12.10 -5.39 2.34
N ASN A 213 -13.15 -6.18 2.08
CA ASN A 213 -14.05 -6.68 3.12
C ASN A 213 -13.33 -7.46 4.21
N ALA A 214 -12.38 -8.34 3.85
CA ALA A 214 -11.60 -9.08 4.82
C ALA A 214 -10.80 -8.15 5.75
N THR A 215 -10.30 -7.03 5.23
CA THR A 215 -9.62 -6.03 6.04
C THR A 215 -10.59 -5.28 6.96
N CYS A 216 -11.75 -4.88 6.44
CA CYS A 216 -12.76 -4.17 7.24
C CYS A 216 -13.29 -5.03 8.39
N TYR A 217 -13.50 -6.32 8.15
CA TYR A 217 -14.01 -7.26 9.16
C TYR A 217 -13.04 -7.54 10.31
N THR A 218 -11.79 -7.11 10.24
CA THR A 218 -10.88 -7.21 11.38
C THR A 218 -11.34 -6.37 12.57
N CYS A 219 -12.07 -5.29 12.31
CA CYS A 219 -12.64 -4.40 13.31
C CYS A 219 -14.19 -4.41 13.28
N HIS A 220 -14.79 -4.54 12.10
CA HIS A 220 -16.24 -4.53 11.88
C HIS A 220 -16.80 -5.95 11.71
N ALA A 221 -16.43 -6.85 12.63
CA ALA A 221 -16.83 -8.27 12.59
C ALA A 221 -18.35 -8.45 12.55
N GLU A 222 -19.12 -7.54 13.17
CA GLU A 222 -20.57 -7.57 13.21
C GLU A 222 -21.24 -7.37 11.86
N LYS A 223 -20.50 -6.85 10.86
CA LYS A 223 -21.00 -6.68 9.48
C LYS A 223 -20.70 -7.88 8.58
N ARG A 224 -19.98 -8.87 9.09
CA ARG A 224 -19.58 -10.04 8.30
C ARG A 224 -20.71 -11.04 8.07
N GLY A 225 -21.67 -11.11 8.96
CA GLY A 225 -22.68 -12.16 8.94
C GLY A 225 -22.25 -13.40 9.74
N PRO A 226 -22.79 -14.60 9.44
CA PRO A 226 -23.58 -14.93 8.25
C PRO A 226 -24.99 -14.33 8.24
N TYR A 227 -25.46 -13.96 7.06
CA TYR A 227 -26.82 -13.52 6.86
C TYR A 227 -27.56 -14.49 5.91
N ILE A 228 -28.85 -14.72 6.19
CA ILE A 228 -29.72 -15.51 5.30
C ILE A 228 -29.99 -14.70 4.02
N PHE A 229 -30.22 -13.39 4.20
CA PHE A 229 -30.45 -12.46 3.11
C PHE A 229 -29.28 -11.49 3.04
N GLU A 230 -28.46 -11.64 2.02
CA GLU A 230 -27.27 -10.80 1.79
C GLU A 230 -27.60 -9.69 0.79
N HIS A 231 -27.15 -8.48 1.07
CA HIS A 231 -27.17 -7.40 0.09
C HIS A 231 -25.90 -7.49 -0.76
N GLN A 232 -26.08 -7.77 -2.04
CA GLN A 232 -24.97 -8.11 -2.94
C GLN A 232 -23.83 -7.09 -2.94
N PRO A 233 -24.04 -5.75 -3.04
CA PRO A 233 -22.95 -4.78 -3.01
C PRO A 233 -22.11 -4.83 -1.72
N VAL A 234 -22.75 -5.15 -0.58
CA VAL A 234 -22.07 -5.30 0.71
C VAL A 234 -21.16 -6.53 0.72
N ARG A 235 -21.65 -7.64 0.16
CA ARG A 235 -20.88 -8.86 0.02
C ARG A 235 -19.69 -8.68 -0.92
N GLU A 236 -19.85 -7.91 -1.98
CA GLU A 236 -18.80 -7.64 -2.96
C GLU A 236 -17.71 -6.75 -2.39
N ASN A 237 -18.05 -5.55 -1.93
CA ASN A 237 -17.06 -4.59 -1.49
C ASN A 237 -17.66 -3.48 -0.62
N CYS A 238 -17.08 -3.25 0.56
CA CYS A 238 -17.49 -2.18 1.46
C CYS A 238 -17.30 -0.79 0.83
N ASP A 239 -16.29 -0.58 -0.01
CA ASP A 239 -16.02 0.70 -0.65
C ASP A 239 -16.98 1.05 -1.79
N ASN A 240 -17.92 0.17 -2.15
CA ASN A 240 -19.06 0.53 -3.01
C ASN A 240 -19.91 1.64 -2.38
N CYS A 241 -19.97 1.69 -1.06
CA CYS A 241 -20.80 2.64 -0.31
C CYS A 241 -19.99 3.53 0.62
N HIS A 242 -18.82 3.10 1.09
CA HIS A 242 -18.04 3.79 2.09
C HIS A 242 -16.72 4.32 1.56
N ALA A 243 -16.35 5.56 1.95
CA ALA A 243 -15.07 6.18 1.70
C ALA A 243 -14.21 6.12 2.98
N PRO A 244 -13.36 5.09 3.15
CA PRO A 244 -12.75 4.77 4.45
C PRO A 244 -11.77 5.84 4.96
N HIS A 245 -11.22 6.68 4.11
CA HIS A 245 -10.30 7.75 4.52
C HIS A 245 -11.04 8.99 5.05
N GLY A 246 -12.26 9.24 4.53
CA GLY A 246 -13.10 10.34 4.98
C GLY A 246 -14.19 10.70 3.98
N SER A 247 -15.25 11.28 4.49
CA SER A 247 -16.41 11.73 3.73
C SER A 247 -17.11 12.90 4.42
N PRO A 248 -17.70 13.83 3.66
CA PRO A 248 -18.59 14.84 4.21
C PRO A 248 -19.92 14.25 4.70
N GLN A 249 -20.20 12.99 4.38
CA GLN A 249 -21.42 12.29 4.77
C GLN A 249 -21.22 11.44 6.01
N ALA A 250 -22.25 11.35 6.85
CA ALA A 250 -22.23 10.48 8.03
C ALA A 250 -21.94 9.02 7.64
N ALA A 251 -21.36 8.26 8.57
CA ALA A 251 -20.99 6.85 8.38
C ALA A 251 -20.04 6.60 7.18
N LEU A 252 -19.23 7.56 6.83
CA LEU A 252 -18.28 7.47 5.71
C LEU A 252 -18.94 7.19 4.35
N LEU A 253 -20.20 7.52 4.15
CA LEU A 253 -20.88 7.25 2.89
C LEU A 253 -20.25 8.09 1.75
N THR A 254 -20.10 7.48 0.58
CA THR A 254 -19.58 8.16 -0.61
C THR A 254 -20.51 9.26 -1.10
N GLU A 255 -21.81 9.05 -0.92
CA GLU A 255 -22.87 10.00 -1.26
C GLU A 255 -23.94 10.03 -0.18
N ARG A 256 -24.69 11.15 -0.10
CA ARG A 256 -25.84 11.23 0.81
C ARG A 256 -27.00 10.40 0.31
N GLN A 257 -27.79 9.90 1.25
CA GLN A 257 -29.05 9.27 0.92
C GLN A 257 -30.11 10.32 0.53
N PRO A 258 -31.04 9.99 -0.38
CA PRO A 258 -31.24 8.68 -1.04
C PRO A 258 -30.34 8.45 -2.28
N PHE A 259 -29.51 9.41 -2.70
CA PHE A 259 -28.77 9.37 -3.96
C PHE A 259 -27.84 8.16 -4.05
N LEU A 260 -27.13 7.81 -2.97
CA LEU A 260 -26.32 6.61 -2.92
C LEU A 260 -27.11 5.35 -3.30
N CYS A 261 -28.31 5.20 -2.77
CA CYS A 261 -29.17 4.04 -3.08
C CYS A 261 -29.66 4.10 -4.54
N SER A 262 -29.98 5.30 -5.02
CA SER A 262 -30.50 5.52 -6.38
C SER A 262 -29.47 5.23 -7.48
N SER A 263 -28.18 5.18 -7.15
CA SER A 263 -27.13 4.83 -8.13
C SER A 263 -27.31 3.41 -8.68
N CYS A 264 -27.93 2.52 -7.90
CA CYS A 264 -28.22 1.14 -8.31
C CYS A 264 -29.73 0.85 -8.37
N HIS A 265 -30.51 1.48 -7.49
CA HIS A 265 -31.96 1.29 -7.41
C HIS A 265 -32.70 2.41 -8.17
N SER A 266 -32.48 2.48 -9.50
CA SER A 266 -33.15 3.45 -10.34
C SER A 266 -34.57 3.00 -10.73
N ALA A 267 -35.41 3.96 -11.11
CA ALA A 267 -36.80 3.70 -11.52
C ALA A 267 -36.91 2.84 -12.79
N SER A 268 -35.86 2.76 -13.58
CA SER A 268 -35.84 2.07 -14.88
C SER A 268 -35.48 0.58 -14.80
N ASP A 269 -34.89 0.10 -13.71
CA ASP A 269 -34.36 -1.28 -13.65
C ASP A 269 -35.41 -2.35 -13.30
N ASN A 270 -36.65 -1.97 -13.11
CA ASN A 270 -37.69 -2.91 -12.75
C ASN A 270 -38.75 -3.13 -13.86
N SER A 271 -38.26 -3.48 -15.05
CA SER A 271 -39.17 -3.86 -16.14
C SER A 271 -39.97 -5.15 -15.88
N ASN A 272 -39.64 -5.94 -14.88
CA ASN A 272 -40.34 -7.21 -14.58
C ASN A 272 -40.93 -7.35 -13.18
N GLN A 273 -40.78 -6.37 -12.32
CA GLN A 273 -41.50 -6.34 -11.04
C GLN A 273 -42.26 -5.02 -10.93
N SER A 274 -43.55 -5.13 -10.83
CA SER A 274 -44.55 -4.05 -10.74
C SER A 274 -44.28 -3.12 -9.55
N GLY A 275 -43.33 -2.18 -9.71
CA GLY A 275 -43.05 -1.21 -8.68
C GLY A 275 -41.61 -0.74 -8.59
N GLY A 276 -41.16 0.03 -9.56
CA GLY A 276 -39.87 0.76 -9.43
C GLY A 276 -39.91 1.67 -8.21
N TRP A 277 -38.80 1.74 -7.47
CA TRP A 277 -38.65 2.51 -6.22
C TRP A 277 -39.04 3.99 -6.35
N PHE A 278 -38.95 4.55 -7.55
CA PHE A 278 -39.23 5.97 -7.83
C PHE A 278 -40.18 6.25 -9.00
N GLY A 279 -40.67 5.28 -9.73
CA GLY A 279 -41.47 5.50 -10.93
C GLY A 279 -42.58 4.50 -11.22
N GLY A 280 -42.62 3.38 -10.49
CA GLY A 280 -43.64 2.37 -10.66
C GLY A 280 -44.79 2.50 -9.68
N LYS A 281 -45.89 1.82 -9.98
CA LYS A 281 -47.02 1.70 -9.06
C LYS A 281 -46.52 1.05 -7.77
N SER A 282 -46.34 1.83 -6.72
CA SER A 282 -45.99 1.33 -5.39
C SER A 282 -47.06 0.35 -4.94
N SER A 283 -46.72 -0.89 -4.71
CA SER A 283 -47.60 -1.89 -4.13
C SER A 283 -48.15 -1.50 -2.74
N LEU A 284 -47.45 -0.59 -2.08
CA LEU A 284 -47.84 -0.03 -0.79
C LEU A 284 -48.92 1.06 -0.90
N ALA A 285 -49.17 1.56 -2.09
CA ALA A 285 -50.07 2.71 -2.29
C ALA A 285 -51.22 2.41 -3.24
N GLY A 286 -51.59 1.16 -3.48
CA GLY A 286 -52.81 0.87 -4.26
C GLY A 286 -52.85 1.49 -5.66
N GLY A 287 -51.70 1.70 -6.30
CA GLY A 287 -51.63 2.26 -7.65
C GLY A 287 -51.55 3.79 -7.73
N HIS A 288 -51.43 4.47 -6.61
CA HIS A 288 -51.25 5.92 -6.56
C HIS A 288 -49.80 6.37 -6.80
N THR A 289 -49.64 7.58 -7.35
CA THR A 289 -48.35 8.27 -7.49
C THR A 289 -47.59 8.26 -6.17
N GLN A 290 -46.28 8.12 -6.27
CA GLN A 290 -45.40 8.11 -5.11
C GLN A 290 -45.75 9.18 -4.11
N SER A 291 -45.86 8.79 -2.85
CA SER A 291 -46.08 9.73 -1.78
C SER A 291 -44.89 10.72 -1.73
N TYR A 292 -45.20 12.00 -1.77
CA TYR A 292 -44.25 13.10 -1.55
C TYR A 292 -43.38 12.87 -0.30
N TYR A 293 -43.89 12.16 0.69
CA TYR A 293 -43.16 11.82 1.91
C TYR A 293 -42.09 10.74 1.73
N LEU A 294 -42.06 10.00 0.62
CA LEU A 294 -41.07 8.96 0.34
C LEU A 294 -39.92 9.49 -0.53
N THR A 295 -40.18 10.49 -1.38
CA THR A 295 -39.25 10.87 -2.47
C THR A 295 -37.94 11.50 -2.01
N ASN A 296 -37.83 12.06 -0.82
CA ASN A 296 -36.63 12.75 -0.35
C ASN A 296 -36.13 12.25 1.02
N ARG A 297 -36.59 11.10 1.47
CA ARG A 297 -36.20 10.53 2.76
C ARG A 297 -35.10 9.48 2.58
N SER A 298 -34.34 9.30 3.64
CA SER A 298 -33.36 8.21 3.72
C SER A 298 -34.06 6.86 3.65
N CYS A 299 -33.59 5.99 2.74
CA CYS A 299 -34.07 4.62 2.62
C CYS A 299 -33.86 3.82 3.90
N LEU A 300 -32.82 4.14 4.67
CA LEU A 300 -32.52 3.49 5.95
C LEU A 300 -33.54 3.74 7.06
N ASN A 301 -34.48 4.68 6.88
CA ASN A 301 -35.58 4.85 7.82
C ASN A 301 -36.48 3.61 7.90
N CYS A 302 -36.53 2.84 6.82
CA CYS A 302 -37.28 1.59 6.74
C CYS A 302 -36.36 0.38 6.52
N HIS A 303 -35.35 0.51 5.65
CA HIS A 303 -34.41 -0.56 5.28
C HIS A 303 -33.13 -0.52 6.13
N SER A 304 -33.28 -0.67 7.46
CA SER A 304 -32.16 -0.48 8.40
C SER A 304 -31.12 -1.62 8.40
N ASN A 305 -31.50 -2.81 7.92
CA ASN A 305 -30.64 -3.99 7.89
C ASN A 305 -29.87 -4.14 6.56
N ILE A 306 -29.45 -3.03 5.98
CA ILE A 306 -28.86 -2.98 4.64
C ILE A 306 -27.57 -3.81 4.48
N HIS A 307 -26.85 -4.09 5.56
CA HIS A 307 -25.64 -4.93 5.53
C HIS A 307 -25.93 -6.43 5.44
N GLY A 308 -27.18 -6.82 5.59
CA GLY A 308 -27.69 -8.18 5.58
C GLY A 308 -28.71 -8.41 6.68
N SER A 309 -29.58 -9.37 6.49
CA SER A 309 -30.70 -9.64 7.40
C SER A 309 -30.89 -11.13 7.65
N ASN A 310 -31.21 -11.45 8.89
CA ASN A 310 -31.74 -12.76 9.32
C ASN A 310 -33.22 -12.64 9.71
N SER A 311 -33.84 -11.48 9.44
CA SER A 311 -35.25 -11.23 9.77
C SER A 311 -36.17 -11.98 8.82
N PRO A 312 -37.35 -12.45 9.33
CA PRO A 312 -38.41 -12.97 8.46
C PRO A 312 -38.91 -11.99 7.40
N ALA A 313 -38.67 -10.67 7.53
CA ALA A 313 -38.96 -9.67 6.52
C ALA A 313 -38.15 -9.86 5.22
N GLY A 314 -37.13 -10.75 5.26
CA GLY A 314 -36.42 -11.23 4.08
C GLY A 314 -35.58 -10.16 3.39
N GLU A 315 -35.56 -10.23 2.05
CA GLU A 315 -34.78 -9.40 1.15
C GLU A 315 -35.12 -7.90 1.21
N ALA A 316 -36.18 -7.54 1.88
CA ALA A 316 -36.53 -6.14 2.05
C ALA A 316 -35.62 -5.40 3.05
N PHE A 317 -34.77 -6.10 3.80
CA PHE A 317 -33.85 -5.55 4.80
C PHE A 317 -34.53 -4.60 5.82
N LEU A 318 -35.78 -4.88 6.15
CA LEU A 318 -36.56 -4.14 7.14
C LEU A 318 -36.10 -4.51 8.56
N ARG A 319 -36.55 -3.74 9.54
CA ARG A 319 -36.30 -4.02 10.96
C ARG A 319 -36.94 -5.32 11.40
#